data_0f30d1bc703c4a77837e7172a53cd117
#
_entry.id   0f30d1bc703c4a77837e7172a53cd117
#
_cell.length_a   1.000
_cell.length_b   1.000
_cell.length_c   1.000
_cell.angle_alpha   90.00
_cell.angle_beta   90.00
_cell.angle_gamma   90.00
#
_symmetry.space_group_name_H-M   'P 1'
#
loop_
_entity.id
_entity.type
_entity.pdbx_description
1 polymer ?
#
loop_
_entity_poly.entity_id
_entity_poly.type
_entity_poly.pdbx_seq_one_letter_code
_entity_poly.pdbx_strand_id
1 'polypeptide(L)'
;MLLMRQHLFSNRPRVSRCELYAVGGSGWNVAMTAHRGSVTKAKQFHRLHDAGPTPLVLVNVWDAASARVVQEAGATAIATSSSAVSWSLGFRDGDHVPWGLAMAALGRVVGATSLPVTADIETGYGRTDDELRATVHAVLDAGAVGINIEDSGAEPLTDIDEQSRRIALIRLVADEREIPLFINARTDTYLSGQFPDAAYDETLRRAESYLTAGANGIFVPGVVDLHVLHQLSSQIPAPLNALAGVGAPSPLELHDAGVRRVSIGGNTAKAAYAKVARVATEILGDGNWAGLAGTRSHDEMDALFEEGPKYSL
;
A
#
# COMPACT_ATOMS: atom_id res chain seq x y z
N MET A 1 68.16 -24.38 -18.16
CA MET A 1 68.39 -23.70 -16.88
C MET A 1 67.26 -22.72 -16.70
N LEU A 2 66.37 -22.76 -15.93
CA LEU A 2 65.96 -23.22 -14.65
C LEU A 2 64.43 -23.30 -14.59
N LEU A 3 63.90 -24.36 -14.09
CA LEU A 3 62.51 -24.57 -13.69
C LEU A 3 62.10 -23.56 -12.60
N MET A 4 60.84 -23.05 -12.66
CA MET A 4 60.10 -22.80 -11.42
C MET A 4 58.60 -23.07 -11.56
N ARG A 5 58.16 -23.77 -10.58
CA ARG A 5 56.88 -24.48 -10.40
C ARG A 5 55.68 -23.54 -10.25
N GLN A 6 54.56 -24.07 -10.83
CA GLN A 6 53.20 -23.68 -10.43
C GLN A 6 52.93 -23.90 -8.95
N HIS A 7 52.29 -22.93 -8.29
CA HIS A 7 51.52 -23.15 -7.10
C HIS A 7 50.13 -22.54 -7.29
N LEU A 8 49.17 -23.42 -7.48
CA LEU A 8 47.76 -23.21 -7.33
C LEU A 8 47.47 -22.92 -5.85
N PHE A 9 46.94 -21.73 -5.54
CA PHE A 9 46.24 -21.49 -4.27
C PHE A 9 44.79 -21.18 -4.60
N SER A 10 43.93 -22.16 -4.28
CA SER A 10 42.51 -22.01 -4.16
C SER A 10 42.20 -21.15 -2.93
N ASN A 11 41.71 -19.94 -3.14
CA ASN A 11 41.12 -19.15 -2.07
C ASN A 11 39.62 -19.01 -2.35
N ARG A 12 38.83 -19.95 -1.81
CA ARG A 12 37.41 -19.72 -1.58
C ARG A 12 37.31 -18.89 -0.30
N PRO A 13 36.61 -17.72 -0.33
CA PRO A 13 36.29 -17.05 0.93
C PRO A 13 35.30 -17.92 1.71
N ARG A 14 35.73 -18.32 2.91
CA ARG A 14 34.83 -18.90 3.92
C ARG A 14 33.81 -17.82 4.27
N VAL A 15 32.54 -18.09 4.03
CA VAL A 15 31.43 -17.34 4.63
C VAL A 15 31.59 -17.48 6.15
N SER A 16 32.05 -16.41 6.79
CA SER A 16 32.10 -16.31 8.23
C SER A 16 30.66 -16.34 8.78
N ARG A 17 30.43 -17.28 9.71
CA ARG A 17 29.28 -17.27 10.60
C ARG A 17 29.01 -15.82 11.05
N CYS A 18 27.78 -15.34 10.83
CA CYS A 18 27.28 -14.17 11.53
C CYS A 18 27.54 -14.37 13.04
N GLU A 19 28.40 -13.57 13.58
CA GLU A 19 28.50 -13.42 15.02
C GLU A 19 27.19 -12.79 15.50
N LEU A 20 26.39 -13.60 16.18
CA LEU A 20 25.24 -13.14 16.96
C LEU A 20 25.79 -12.20 18.05
N TYR A 21 25.74 -10.90 17.78
CA TYR A 21 25.85 -9.93 18.86
C TYR A 21 24.66 -10.18 19.80
N ALA A 22 24.97 -10.62 20.99
CA ALA A 22 24.03 -10.71 22.11
C ALA A 22 23.58 -9.28 22.46
N VAL A 23 22.53 -8.81 21.82
CA VAL A 23 21.78 -7.63 22.26
C VAL A 23 21.12 -8.04 23.57
N GLY A 24 21.45 -7.33 24.66
CA GLY A 24 20.94 -7.63 26.01
C GLY A 24 19.43 -7.79 26.02
N GLY A 25 18.90 -8.61 26.95
CA GLY A 25 17.53 -9.14 27.01
C GLY A 25 16.37 -8.15 26.79
N SER A 26 16.60 -6.83 26.82
CA SER A 26 15.61 -5.81 26.49
C SER A 26 15.32 -5.68 24.98
N GLY A 27 16.32 -5.82 24.12
CA GLY A 27 16.15 -5.71 22.67
C GLY A 27 15.34 -6.85 22.06
N TRP A 28 15.50 -8.07 22.56
CA TRP A 28 14.71 -9.24 22.14
C TRP A 28 13.24 -9.11 22.51
N ASN A 29 12.92 -8.58 23.69
CA ASN A 29 11.56 -8.37 24.13
C ASN A 29 10.84 -7.30 23.28
N VAL A 30 11.53 -6.22 22.89
CA VAL A 30 10.98 -5.17 22.04
C VAL A 30 10.71 -5.70 20.62
N ALA A 31 11.65 -6.41 20.01
CA ALA A 31 11.49 -6.99 18.67
C ALA A 31 10.36 -8.02 18.62
N MET A 32 10.27 -8.91 19.61
CA MET A 32 9.16 -9.89 19.70
C MET A 32 7.81 -9.21 19.94
N THR A 33 7.75 -8.14 20.69
CA THR A 33 6.51 -7.39 20.94
C THR A 33 6.04 -6.67 19.68
N ALA A 34 6.95 -6.03 18.94
CA ALA A 34 6.66 -5.39 17.66
C ALA A 34 6.16 -6.41 16.64
N HIS A 35 6.83 -7.55 16.50
CA HIS A 35 6.42 -8.63 15.61
C HIS A 35 5.01 -9.17 15.95
N ARG A 36 4.73 -9.46 17.23
CA ARG A 36 3.40 -9.90 17.68
C ARG A 36 2.32 -8.85 17.39
N GLY A 37 2.66 -7.58 17.52
CA GLY A 37 1.79 -6.45 17.17
C GLY A 37 1.42 -6.46 15.69
N SER A 38 2.40 -6.65 14.81
CA SER A 38 2.20 -6.74 13.36
C SER A 38 1.33 -7.94 12.98
N VAL A 39 1.59 -9.13 13.54
CA VAL A 39 0.74 -10.32 13.30
C VAL A 39 -0.72 -10.09 13.74
N THR A 40 -0.92 -9.45 14.89
CA THR A 40 -2.26 -9.14 15.40
C THR A 40 -3.00 -8.17 14.47
N LYS A 41 -2.34 -7.08 14.06
CA LYS A 41 -2.89 -6.11 13.10
C LYS A 41 -3.16 -6.74 11.73
N ALA A 42 -2.28 -7.62 11.25
CA ALA A 42 -2.49 -8.33 10.00
C ALA A 42 -3.76 -9.20 10.05
N LYS A 43 -3.91 -10.00 11.10
CA LYS A 43 -5.13 -10.80 11.32
C LYS A 43 -6.38 -9.94 11.46
N GLN A 44 -6.29 -8.79 12.11
CA GLN A 44 -7.38 -7.81 12.17
C GLN A 44 -7.72 -7.30 10.78
N PHE A 45 -6.71 -6.94 9.97
CA PHE A 45 -6.90 -6.42 8.63
C PHE A 45 -7.56 -7.44 7.69
N HIS A 46 -7.20 -8.73 7.78
CA HIS A 46 -7.90 -9.79 7.05
C HIS A 46 -9.38 -9.85 7.42
N ARG A 47 -9.70 -9.85 8.72
CA ARG A 47 -11.11 -9.89 9.18
C ARG A 47 -11.95 -8.70 8.73
N LEU A 48 -11.35 -7.53 8.47
CA LEU A 48 -12.06 -6.37 7.94
C LEU A 48 -12.53 -6.57 6.49
N HIS A 49 -11.97 -7.54 5.77
CA HIS A 49 -12.40 -7.91 4.41
C HIS A 49 -13.45 -9.04 4.42
N ASP A 50 -13.71 -9.66 5.57
CA ASP A 50 -14.74 -10.69 5.70
C ASP A 50 -16.14 -10.07 5.51
N ALA A 51 -17.12 -10.93 5.28
CA ALA A 51 -18.49 -10.53 5.02
C ALA A 51 -19.12 -9.83 6.24
N GLY A 52 -19.00 -8.51 6.28
CA GLY A 52 -19.73 -7.61 7.19
C GLY A 52 -20.95 -7.00 6.49
N PRO A 53 -21.71 -6.14 7.17
CA PRO A 53 -22.87 -5.45 6.58
C PRO A 53 -22.47 -4.30 5.63
N THR A 54 -21.21 -3.93 5.59
CA THR A 54 -20.65 -2.88 4.73
C THR A 54 -19.25 -3.28 4.27
N PRO A 55 -18.76 -2.75 3.14
CA PRO A 55 -17.40 -3.01 2.70
C PRO A 55 -16.40 -2.29 3.61
N LEU A 56 -15.15 -2.73 3.64
CA LEU A 56 -14.06 -1.97 4.21
C LEU A 56 -13.82 -0.72 3.35
N VAL A 57 -14.17 0.47 3.86
CA VAL A 57 -13.88 1.74 3.19
C VAL A 57 -12.54 2.28 3.67
N LEU A 58 -11.62 2.49 2.72
CA LEU A 58 -10.28 3.01 2.97
C LEU A 58 -10.17 4.43 2.41
N VAL A 59 -10.22 5.41 3.32
CA VAL A 59 -9.89 6.80 3.00
C VAL A 59 -8.37 6.92 2.94
N ASN A 60 -7.84 7.02 1.71
CA ASN A 60 -6.40 7.00 1.51
C ASN A 60 -5.72 8.27 2.05
N VAL A 61 -4.52 8.08 2.61
CA VAL A 61 -3.69 9.09 3.25
C VAL A 61 -2.31 9.17 2.62
N TRP A 62 -1.52 10.22 2.93
CA TRP A 62 -0.20 10.43 2.34
C TRP A 62 0.88 10.87 3.35
N ASP A 63 0.46 11.24 4.57
CA ASP A 63 1.35 11.68 5.63
C ASP A 63 0.78 11.36 7.02
N ALA A 64 1.53 11.69 8.06
CA ALA A 64 1.15 11.47 9.44
C ALA A 64 -0.11 12.25 9.83
N ALA A 65 -0.28 13.47 9.32
CA ALA A 65 -1.41 14.33 9.66
C ALA A 65 -2.71 13.79 9.05
N SER A 66 -2.70 13.45 7.77
CA SER A 66 -3.85 12.84 7.11
C SER A 66 -4.23 11.50 7.76
N ALA A 67 -3.24 10.69 8.19
CA ALA A 67 -3.50 9.43 8.91
C ALA A 67 -4.22 9.65 10.24
N ARG A 68 -3.80 10.65 11.04
CA ARG A 68 -4.47 11.00 12.29
C ARG A 68 -5.89 11.52 12.08
N VAL A 69 -6.06 12.41 11.10
CA VAL A 69 -7.40 12.96 10.76
C VAL A 69 -8.36 11.86 10.33
N VAL A 70 -7.90 10.93 9.48
CA VAL A 70 -8.72 9.81 9.00
C VAL A 70 -9.01 8.81 10.13
N GLN A 71 -8.05 8.55 11.02
CA GLN A 71 -8.29 7.73 12.22
C GLN A 71 -9.33 8.36 13.14
N GLU A 72 -9.23 9.67 13.43
CA GLU A 72 -10.20 10.41 14.26
C GLU A 72 -11.60 10.39 13.63
N ALA A 73 -11.70 10.43 12.29
CA ALA A 73 -12.97 10.31 11.57
C ALA A 73 -13.63 8.92 11.68
N GLY A 74 -12.99 7.96 12.38
CA GLY A 74 -13.57 6.64 12.65
C GLY A 74 -13.12 5.55 11.70
N ALA A 75 -12.03 5.72 10.95
CA ALA A 75 -11.48 4.66 10.12
C ALA A 75 -11.08 3.44 10.97
N THR A 76 -11.28 2.24 10.43
CA THR A 76 -10.89 0.97 11.06
C THR A 76 -9.54 0.44 10.55
N ALA A 77 -9.05 0.98 9.44
CA ALA A 77 -7.74 0.74 8.86
C ALA A 77 -7.31 1.95 8.04
N ILE A 78 -6.01 2.08 7.80
CA ILE A 78 -5.41 3.15 7.00
C ILE A 78 -4.83 2.56 5.72
N ALA A 79 -5.00 3.27 4.60
CA ALA A 79 -4.36 2.96 3.33
C ALA A 79 -3.57 4.16 2.83
N THR A 80 -2.33 3.97 2.39
CA THR A 80 -1.62 5.03 1.66
C THR A 80 -2.14 5.13 0.22
N SER A 81 -1.84 6.25 -0.44
CA SER A 81 -1.99 6.43 -1.88
C SER A 81 -0.66 6.83 -2.46
N SER A 82 -0.14 6.05 -3.43
CA SER A 82 1.11 6.33 -4.13
C SER A 82 1.11 7.73 -4.75
N SER A 83 0.04 8.08 -5.48
CA SER A 83 -0.10 9.39 -6.12
C SER A 83 -0.07 10.54 -5.12
N ALA A 84 -0.78 10.42 -4.00
CA ALA A 84 -0.82 11.46 -2.98
C ALA A 84 0.52 11.60 -2.23
N VAL A 85 1.20 10.49 -1.94
CA VAL A 85 2.57 10.47 -1.39
C VAL A 85 3.53 11.14 -2.38
N SER A 86 3.49 10.76 -3.66
CA SER A 86 4.32 11.33 -4.71
C SER A 86 4.17 12.85 -4.79
N TRP A 87 2.94 13.36 -4.89
CA TRP A 87 2.68 14.80 -4.95
C TRP A 87 3.16 15.54 -3.71
N SER A 88 2.99 14.97 -2.52
CA SER A 88 3.45 15.57 -1.26
C SER A 88 4.97 15.69 -1.18
N LEU A 89 5.69 14.82 -1.88
CA LEU A 89 7.14 14.78 -1.98
C LEU A 89 7.70 15.54 -3.20
N GLY A 90 6.82 16.12 -4.05
CA GLY A 90 7.22 16.89 -5.24
C GLY A 90 7.50 16.05 -6.48
N PHE A 91 7.00 14.81 -6.52
CA PHE A 91 7.12 13.90 -7.66
C PHE A 91 5.78 13.69 -8.34
N ARG A 92 5.80 13.27 -9.59
CA ARG A 92 4.61 12.71 -10.26
C ARG A 92 4.42 11.24 -9.84
N ASP A 93 3.21 10.73 -9.99
CA ASP A 93 2.83 9.33 -9.77
C ASP A 93 3.52 8.38 -10.78
N GLY A 94 3.65 7.10 -10.45
CA GLY A 94 4.16 6.06 -11.33
C GLY A 94 5.66 5.75 -11.14
N ASP A 95 6.04 5.22 -9.98
CA ASP A 95 7.41 4.79 -9.61
C ASP A 95 8.50 5.87 -9.75
N HIS A 96 8.11 7.16 -9.62
CA HIS A 96 9.07 8.26 -9.72
C HIS A 96 9.67 8.70 -8.38
N VAL A 97 9.08 8.29 -7.26
CA VAL A 97 9.61 8.58 -5.93
C VAL A 97 10.80 7.68 -5.65
N PRO A 98 11.96 8.23 -5.25
CA PRO A 98 13.07 7.41 -4.78
C PRO A 98 12.62 6.48 -3.65
N TRP A 99 12.96 5.20 -3.74
CA TRP A 99 12.56 4.14 -2.82
C TRP A 99 12.70 4.55 -1.35
N GLY A 100 13.83 5.12 -0.94
CA GLY A 100 14.07 5.53 0.45
C GLY A 100 13.09 6.60 0.95
N LEU A 101 12.64 7.51 0.07
CA LEU A 101 11.64 8.53 0.43
C LEU A 101 10.24 7.91 0.56
N ALA A 102 9.88 6.98 -0.32
CA ALA A 102 8.62 6.27 -0.24
C ALA A 102 8.51 5.45 1.05
N MET A 103 9.56 4.70 1.42
CA MET A 103 9.61 3.92 2.66
C MET A 103 9.64 4.82 3.91
N ALA A 104 10.33 5.95 3.88
CA ALA A 104 10.30 6.92 4.97
C ALA A 104 8.92 7.56 5.16
N ALA A 105 8.19 7.86 4.07
CA ALA A 105 6.82 8.35 4.13
C ALA A 105 5.88 7.29 4.74
N LEU A 106 6.00 6.02 4.30
CA LEU A 106 5.25 4.91 4.88
C LEU A 106 5.51 4.77 6.39
N GLY A 107 6.77 4.81 6.81
CA GLY A 107 7.14 4.74 8.23
C GLY A 107 6.46 5.83 9.06
N ARG A 108 6.38 7.07 8.56
CA ARG A 108 5.67 8.17 9.23
C ARG A 108 4.17 7.94 9.34
N VAL A 109 3.53 7.42 8.29
CA VAL A 109 2.10 7.07 8.31
C VAL A 109 1.85 5.96 9.33
N VAL A 110 2.62 4.87 9.30
CA VAL A 110 2.47 3.75 10.24
C VAL A 110 2.71 4.20 11.68
N GLY A 111 3.75 5.00 11.94
CA GLY A 111 4.05 5.54 13.26
C GLY A 111 3.00 6.50 13.82
N ALA A 112 2.19 7.09 12.95
CA ALA A 112 1.15 8.04 13.34
C ALA A 112 -0.15 7.35 13.80
N THR A 113 -0.35 6.04 13.60
CA THR A 113 -1.63 5.37 13.87
C THR A 113 -1.45 4.07 14.65
N SER A 114 -2.47 3.71 15.43
CA SER A 114 -2.57 2.38 16.04
C SER A 114 -3.30 1.36 15.16
N LEU A 115 -3.95 1.81 14.10
CA LEU A 115 -4.74 0.98 13.19
C LEU A 115 -3.85 0.12 12.28
N PRO A 116 -4.38 -0.96 11.68
CA PRO A 116 -3.73 -1.65 10.58
C PRO A 116 -3.48 -0.69 9.41
N VAL A 117 -2.29 -0.76 8.81
CA VAL A 117 -1.93 0.05 7.62
C VAL A 117 -1.65 -0.86 6.43
N THR A 118 -2.24 -0.52 5.28
CA THR A 118 -1.91 -1.10 3.98
C THR A 118 -1.18 -0.06 3.12
N ALA A 119 -0.05 -0.46 2.54
CA ALA A 119 0.78 0.40 1.72
C ALA A 119 0.45 0.24 0.23
N ASP A 120 0.33 1.33 -0.49
CA ASP A 120 0.34 1.33 -1.95
C ASP A 120 1.80 1.40 -2.39
N ILE A 121 2.31 0.32 -2.97
CA ILE A 121 3.71 0.17 -3.38
C ILE A 121 3.91 0.21 -4.89
N GLU A 122 2.92 0.70 -5.62
CA GLU A 122 2.96 0.82 -7.08
C GLU A 122 3.35 -0.53 -7.73
N THR A 123 4.37 -0.57 -8.59
CA THR A 123 4.89 -1.83 -9.14
C THR A 123 5.90 -2.51 -8.22
N GLY A 124 6.15 -2.00 -7.00
CA GLY A 124 7.07 -2.58 -6.01
C GLY A 124 8.42 -1.87 -5.91
N TYR A 125 8.58 -0.69 -6.53
CA TYR A 125 9.79 0.14 -6.49
C TYR A 125 11.09 -0.58 -6.88
N GLY A 126 11.01 -1.66 -7.67
CA GLY A 126 12.18 -2.43 -8.10
C GLY A 126 11.91 -3.28 -9.32
N ARG A 127 12.94 -3.48 -10.13
CA ARG A 127 12.90 -4.28 -11.35
C ARG A 127 13.45 -5.70 -11.15
N THR A 128 14.27 -5.90 -10.13
CA THR A 128 14.87 -7.19 -9.79
C THR A 128 14.17 -7.82 -8.58
N ASP A 129 14.33 -9.11 -8.41
CA ASP A 129 13.81 -9.84 -7.26
C ASP A 129 14.39 -9.31 -5.93
N ASP A 130 15.68 -8.99 -5.92
CA ASP A 130 16.33 -8.47 -4.72
C ASP A 130 15.79 -7.09 -4.32
N GLU A 131 15.51 -6.21 -5.27
CA GLU A 131 14.88 -4.91 -5.02
C GLU A 131 13.45 -5.07 -4.51
N LEU A 132 12.65 -5.97 -5.11
CA LEU A 132 11.31 -6.27 -4.64
C LEU A 132 11.32 -6.88 -3.23
N ARG A 133 12.24 -7.81 -2.94
CA ARG A 133 12.44 -8.35 -1.59
C ARG A 133 12.77 -7.24 -0.60
N ALA A 134 13.68 -6.35 -0.95
CA ALA A 134 14.06 -5.21 -0.10
C ALA A 134 12.85 -4.31 0.19
N THR A 135 12.00 -4.05 -0.79
CA THR A 135 10.75 -3.27 -0.61
C THR A 135 9.80 -3.97 0.36
N VAL A 136 9.57 -5.28 0.19
CA VAL A 136 8.67 -6.02 1.08
C VAL A 136 9.21 -6.06 2.52
N HIS A 137 10.51 -6.28 2.69
CA HIS A 137 11.14 -6.21 4.02
C HIS A 137 10.94 -4.82 4.66
N ALA A 138 11.19 -3.74 3.93
CA ALA A 138 11.01 -2.38 4.44
C ALA A 138 9.55 -2.07 4.81
N VAL A 139 8.58 -2.54 4.02
CA VAL A 139 7.14 -2.44 4.32
C VAL A 139 6.79 -3.14 5.62
N LEU A 140 7.27 -4.37 5.80
CA LEU A 140 7.04 -5.16 7.01
C LEU A 140 7.78 -4.56 8.23
N ASP A 141 8.99 -4.07 8.06
CA ASP A 141 9.78 -3.40 9.10
C ASP A 141 9.13 -2.07 9.54
N ALA A 142 8.50 -1.34 8.62
CA ALA A 142 7.68 -0.18 8.94
C ALA A 142 6.43 -0.56 9.76
N GLY A 143 6.00 -1.82 9.73
CA GLY A 143 4.82 -2.32 10.44
C GLY A 143 3.52 -2.26 9.63
N ALA A 144 3.57 -2.04 8.32
CA ALA A 144 2.42 -2.22 7.45
C ALA A 144 2.06 -3.72 7.33
N VAL A 145 0.77 -4.00 7.20
CA VAL A 145 0.22 -5.37 7.24
C VAL A 145 -0.58 -5.73 5.98
N GLY A 146 -0.61 -4.85 5.02
CA GLY A 146 -1.15 -5.07 3.69
C GLY A 146 -0.41 -4.23 2.66
N ILE A 147 -0.55 -4.61 1.40
CA ILE A 147 -0.03 -3.87 0.25
C ILE A 147 -1.03 -3.86 -0.91
N ASN A 148 -0.96 -2.83 -1.77
CA ASN A 148 -1.35 -2.94 -3.17
C ASN A 148 -0.08 -3.15 -3.99
N ILE A 149 -0.13 -4.04 -4.95
CA ILE A 149 0.88 -4.26 -6.00
C ILE A 149 0.19 -4.29 -7.34
N GLU A 150 0.62 -3.46 -8.30
CA GLU A 150 -0.06 -3.30 -9.58
C GLU A 150 0.74 -3.89 -10.75
N ASP A 151 -0.01 -4.25 -11.80
CA ASP A 151 0.55 -4.74 -13.05
C ASP A 151 0.74 -3.64 -14.11
N SER A 152 0.48 -2.38 -13.75
CA SER A 152 0.76 -1.19 -14.55
C SER A 152 2.22 -0.72 -14.41
N GLY A 153 2.56 0.44 -14.96
CA GLY A 153 3.89 1.07 -14.83
C GLY A 153 4.65 1.19 -16.14
N ALA A 154 4.37 0.35 -17.11
CA ALA A 154 4.78 0.50 -18.51
C ALA A 154 3.65 0.01 -19.43
N GLU A 155 3.52 0.55 -20.63
CA GLU A 155 2.67 -0.05 -21.64
C GLU A 155 3.50 -1.07 -22.47
N PRO A 156 3.00 -2.26 -22.65
CA PRO A 156 1.77 -2.88 -22.17
C PRO A 156 1.77 -3.20 -20.66
N LEU A 157 0.61 -3.59 -20.09
CA LEU A 157 0.55 -4.14 -18.72
C LEU A 157 1.57 -5.28 -18.56
N THR A 158 2.12 -5.41 -17.38
CA THR A 158 3.04 -6.50 -17.03
C THR A 158 2.41 -7.84 -17.41
N ASP A 159 3.20 -8.71 -18.01
CA ASP A 159 2.78 -10.08 -18.36
C ASP A 159 2.24 -10.80 -17.12
N ILE A 160 1.20 -11.64 -17.32
CA ILE A 160 0.51 -12.33 -16.22
C ILE A 160 1.46 -13.23 -15.43
N ASP A 161 2.31 -13.99 -16.13
CA ASP A 161 3.22 -14.93 -15.48
C ASP A 161 4.28 -14.17 -14.68
N GLU A 162 4.78 -13.06 -15.22
CA GLU A 162 5.73 -12.19 -14.50
C GLU A 162 5.09 -11.54 -13.27
N GLN A 163 3.89 -10.98 -13.38
CA GLN A 163 3.21 -10.39 -12.23
C GLN A 163 2.86 -11.44 -11.16
N SER A 164 2.44 -12.64 -11.59
CA SER A 164 2.19 -13.77 -10.69
C SER A 164 3.46 -14.21 -9.97
N ARG A 165 4.58 -14.28 -10.68
CA ARG A 165 5.89 -14.57 -10.09
C ARG A 165 6.29 -13.53 -9.03
N ARG A 166 6.04 -12.26 -9.29
CA ARG A 166 6.29 -11.14 -8.34
C ARG A 166 5.41 -11.25 -7.10
N ILE A 167 4.12 -11.56 -7.27
CA ILE A 167 3.19 -11.80 -6.16
C ILE A 167 3.63 -13.00 -5.32
N ALA A 168 4.04 -14.10 -5.95
CA ALA A 168 4.57 -15.28 -5.24
C ALA A 168 5.84 -14.95 -4.44
N LEU A 169 6.72 -14.12 -4.98
CA LEU A 169 7.92 -13.65 -4.28
C LEU A 169 7.55 -12.81 -3.03
N ILE A 170 6.59 -11.90 -3.15
CA ILE A 170 6.09 -11.10 -2.03
C ILE A 170 5.51 -12.02 -0.94
N ARG A 171 4.71 -13.01 -1.33
CA ARG A 171 4.14 -14.00 -0.40
C ARG A 171 5.23 -14.76 0.33
N LEU A 172 6.24 -15.25 -0.39
CA LEU A 172 7.38 -15.96 0.19
C LEU A 172 8.08 -15.12 1.27
N VAL A 173 8.39 -13.85 0.98
CA VAL A 173 9.04 -12.95 1.95
C VAL A 173 8.15 -12.72 3.18
N ALA A 174 6.84 -12.55 2.99
CA ALA A 174 5.91 -12.39 4.10
C ALA A 174 5.84 -13.64 5.00
N ASP A 175 5.85 -14.82 4.38
CA ASP A 175 5.83 -16.11 5.07
C ASP A 175 7.16 -16.38 5.82
N GLU A 176 8.31 -16.03 5.23
CA GLU A 176 9.63 -16.06 5.89
C GLU A 176 9.67 -15.15 7.16
N ARG A 177 8.88 -14.07 7.15
CA ARG A 177 8.72 -13.14 8.27
C ARG A 177 7.56 -13.53 9.20
N GLU A 178 6.86 -14.63 8.95
CA GLU A 178 5.70 -15.10 9.72
C GLU A 178 4.61 -14.02 9.92
N ILE A 179 4.48 -13.08 8.97
CA ILE A 179 3.46 -12.03 8.96
C ILE A 179 2.43 -12.37 7.87
N PRO A 180 1.16 -12.58 8.20
CA PRO A 180 0.10 -12.82 7.20
C PRO A 180 -0.23 -11.51 6.47
N LEU A 181 0.69 -11.05 5.60
CA LEU A 181 0.55 -9.84 4.81
C LEU A 181 -0.65 -9.97 3.87
N PHE A 182 -1.55 -8.98 3.87
CA PHE A 182 -2.65 -8.92 2.91
C PHE A 182 -2.14 -8.35 1.58
N ILE A 183 -2.05 -9.18 0.56
CA ILE A 183 -1.64 -8.79 -0.80
C ILE A 183 -2.91 -8.50 -1.61
N ASN A 184 -3.14 -7.23 -1.93
CA ASN A 184 -4.20 -6.75 -2.79
C ASN A 184 -3.64 -6.55 -4.20
N ALA A 185 -3.77 -7.55 -5.07
CA ALA A 185 -3.25 -7.48 -6.43
C ALA A 185 -4.14 -6.56 -7.27
N ARG A 186 -3.56 -5.45 -7.75
CA ARG A 186 -4.22 -4.51 -8.65
C ARG A 186 -3.96 -4.90 -10.08
N THR A 187 -5.04 -4.88 -10.89
CA THR A 187 -4.94 -5.00 -12.34
C THR A 187 -5.61 -3.82 -13.03
N ASP A 188 -4.87 -3.17 -13.92
CA ASP A 188 -5.31 -1.96 -14.61
C ASP A 188 -5.97 -2.26 -15.98
N THR A 189 -6.58 -3.41 -16.11
CA THR A 189 -7.27 -3.85 -17.34
C THR A 189 -8.30 -2.85 -17.85
N TYR A 190 -9.06 -2.18 -16.96
CA TYR A 190 -10.02 -1.15 -17.32
C TYR A 190 -9.42 0.26 -17.48
N LEU A 191 -8.20 0.49 -16.97
CA LEU A 191 -7.53 1.80 -17.08
C LEU A 191 -6.57 1.88 -18.25
N SER A 192 -5.96 0.76 -18.65
CA SER A 192 -4.89 0.73 -19.67
C SER A 192 -5.38 1.04 -21.08
N GLY A 193 -6.67 0.85 -21.36
CA GLY A 193 -7.21 0.95 -22.72
C GLY A 193 -6.75 -0.17 -23.67
N GLN A 194 -5.98 -1.15 -23.19
CA GLN A 194 -5.46 -2.26 -24.01
C GLN A 194 -6.54 -3.31 -24.35
N PHE A 195 -7.61 -3.36 -23.59
CA PHE A 195 -8.65 -4.39 -23.70
C PHE A 195 -10.04 -3.77 -23.84
N PRO A 196 -10.32 -2.96 -24.89
CA PRO A 196 -11.57 -2.19 -24.99
C PRO A 196 -12.82 -3.06 -24.91
N ASP A 197 -12.78 -4.29 -25.46
CA ASP A 197 -13.91 -5.23 -25.48
C ASP A 197 -13.66 -6.49 -24.64
N ALA A 198 -12.48 -6.64 -24.06
CA ALA A 198 -12.04 -7.86 -23.35
C ALA A 198 -11.56 -7.61 -21.91
N ALA A 199 -11.73 -6.40 -21.39
CA ALA A 199 -11.26 -6.03 -20.05
C ALA A 199 -11.84 -6.94 -18.96
N TYR A 200 -13.08 -7.38 -19.10
CA TYR A 200 -13.73 -8.29 -18.17
C TYR A 200 -13.04 -9.67 -18.13
N ASP A 201 -12.90 -10.32 -19.28
CA ASP A 201 -12.31 -11.66 -19.37
C ASP A 201 -10.83 -11.62 -18.97
N GLU A 202 -10.10 -10.58 -19.37
CA GLU A 202 -8.71 -10.38 -18.99
C GLU A 202 -8.56 -10.16 -17.48
N THR A 203 -9.49 -9.42 -16.87
CA THR A 203 -9.52 -9.24 -15.40
C THR A 203 -9.68 -10.57 -14.69
N LEU A 204 -10.59 -11.44 -15.14
CA LEU A 204 -10.81 -12.75 -14.54
C LEU A 204 -9.57 -13.65 -14.67
N ARG A 205 -8.95 -13.66 -15.86
CA ARG A 205 -7.74 -14.43 -16.12
C ARG A 205 -6.57 -14.01 -15.22
N ARG A 206 -6.37 -12.69 -15.06
CA ARG A 206 -5.36 -12.13 -14.15
C ARG A 206 -5.68 -12.42 -12.70
N ALA A 207 -6.94 -12.24 -12.29
CA ALA A 207 -7.37 -12.50 -10.93
C ALA A 207 -7.12 -13.96 -10.51
N GLU A 208 -7.46 -14.93 -11.35
CA GLU A 208 -7.19 -16.35 -11.09
C GLU A 208 -5.70 -16.62 -10.88
N SER A 209 -4.85 -16.09 -11.77
CA SER A 209 -3.41 -16.27 -11.72
C SER A 209 -2.79 -15.61 -10.48
N TYR A 210 -3.22 -14.39 -10.14
CA TYR A 210 -2.72 -13.64 -8.98
C TYR A 210 -3.14 -14.28 -7.65
N LEU A 211 -4.37 -14.78 -7.56
CA LEU A 211 -4.83 -15.52 -6.39
C LEU A 211 -4.07 -16.84 -6.22
N THR A 212 -3.82 -17.56 -7.30
CA THR A 212 -2.98 -18.77 -7.29
C THR A 212 -1.56 -18.46 -6.83
N ALA A 213 -1.02 -17.31 -7.18
CA ALA A 213 0.30 -16.82 -6.76
C ALA A 213 0.34 -16.33 -5.29
N GLY A 214 -0.79 -16.27 -4.59
CA GLY A 214 -0.84 -15.92 -3.16
C GLY A 214 -1.39 -14.53 -2.85
N ALA A 215 -2.05 -13.85 -3.80
CA ALA A 215 -2.83 -12.65 -3.50
C ALA A 215 -4.03 -13.00 -2.59
N ASN A 216 -4.46 -12.04 -1.76
CA ASN A 216 -5.58 -12.18 -0.85
C ASN A 216 -6.84 -11.44 -1.33
N GLY A 217 -6.70 -10.51 -2.23
CA GLY A 217 -7.77 -9.74 -2.84
C GLY A 217 -7.35 -9.20 -4.19
N ILE A 218 -8.34 -8.79 -4.98
CA ILE A 218 -8.14 -8.24 -6.32
C ILE A 218 -8.64 -6.81 -6.34
N PHE A 219 -7.83 -5.90 -6.85
CA PHE A 219 -8.17 -4.50 -7.03
C PHE A 219 -8.33 -4.17 -8.50
N VAL A 220 -9.52 -3.69 -8.88
CA VAL A 220 -9.88 -3.37 -10.26
C VAL A 220 -10.29 -1.90 -10.33
N PRO A 221 -9.36 -0.96 -10.48
CA PRO A 221 -9.71 0.44 -10.69
C PRO A 221 -10.26 0.66 -12.10
N GLY A 222 -11.01 1.77 -12.29
CA GLY A 222 -11.55 2.14 -13.59
C GLY A 222 -12.96 1.62 -13.85
N VAL A 223 -13.52 0.77 -12.99
CA VAL A 223 -14.89 0.28 -13.08
C VAL A 223 -15.65 0.55 -11.78
N VAL A 224 -16.82 1.16 -11.90
CA VAL A 224 -17.79 1.37 -10.79
C VAL A 224 -19.22 1.01 -11.21
N ASP A 225 -19.39 0.43 -12.41
CA ASP A 225 -20.67 -0.11 -12.84
C ASP A 225 -21.05 -1.31 -11.98
N LEU A 226 -22.19 -1.23 -11.30
CA LEU A 226 -22.64 -2.23 -10.33
C LEU A 226 -22.87 -3.61 -10.94
N HIS A 227 -23.31 -3.66 -12.21
CA HIS A 227 -23.53 -4.93 -12.90
C HIS A 227 -22.20 -5.63 -13.20
N VAL A 228 -21.22 -4.90 -13.70
CA VAL A 228 -19.88 -5.43 -13.96
C VAL A 228 -19.21 -5.86 -12.66
N LEU A 229 -19.29 -5.05 -11.59
CA LEU A 229 -18.74 -5.38 -10.28
C LEU A 229 -19.41 -6.63 -9.70
N HIS A 230 -20.72 -6.77 -9.84
CA HIS A 230 -21.43 -7.98 -9.42
C HIS A 230 -20.98 -9.24 -10.17
N GLN A 231 -20.80 -9.12 -11.51
CA GLN A 231 -20.28 -10.23 -12.30
C GLN A 231 -18.86 -10.62 -11.90
N LEU A 232 -17.95 -9.64 -11.72
CA LEU A 232 -16.58 -9.89 -11.25
C LEU A 232 -16.56 -10.54 -9.87
N SER A 233 -17.31 -9.99 -8.90
CA SER A 233 -17.34 -10.48 -7.53
C SER A 233 -17.93 -11.90 -7.41
N SER A 234 -18.83 -12.28 -8.31
CA SER A 234 -19.41 -13.63 -8.35
C SER A 234 -18.44 -14.70 -8.85
N GLN A 235 -17.42 -14.31 -9.62
CA GLN A 235 -16.44 -15.23 -10.21
C GLN A 235 -15.06 -15.16 -9.53
N ILE A 236 -14.73 -14.04 -8.89
CA ILE A 236 -13.47 -13.90 -8.15
C ILE A 236 -13.69 -14.40 -6.70
N PRO A 237 -13.11 -15.54 -6.31
CA PRO A 237 -13.31 -16.15 -4.97
C PRO A 237 -12.46 -15.46 -3.89
N ALA A 238 -12.39 -14.11 -3.92
CA ALA A 238 -11.60 -13.29 -3.00
C ALA A 238 -12.23 -11.89 -2.87
N PRO A 239 -11.90 -11.11 -1.82
CA PRO A 239 -12.33 -9.74 -1.68
C PRO A 239 -12.01 -8.90 -2.92
N LEU A 240 -13.05 -8.35 -3.57
CA LEU A 240 -12.92 -7.40 -4.66
C LEU A 240 -12.81 -5.99 -4.09
N ASN A 241 -11.79 -5.25 -4.53
CA ASN A 241 -11.59 -3.83 -4.23
C ASN A 241 -11.98 -2.98 -5.44
N ALA A 242 -12.87 -2.00 -5.24
CA ALA A 242 -13.20 -0.98 -6.22
C ALA A 242 -12.54 0.37 -5.86
N LEU A 243 -12.27 1.19 -6.88
CA LEU A 243 -11.82 2.57 -6.71
C LEU A 243 -13.01 3.52 -6.86
N ALA A 244 -13.43 4.13 -5.77
CA ALA A 244 -14.52 5.09 -5.76
C ALA A 244 -14.03 6.54 -5.88
N GLY A 245 -14.92 7.41 -6.36
CA GLY A 245 -14.68 8.83 -6.50
C GLY A 245 -15.99 9.59 -6.67
N VAL A 246 -15.91 10.81 -7.19
CA VAL A 246 -17.11 11.62 -7.46
C VAL A 246 -18.00 10.89 -8.45
N GLY A 247 -19.29 10.71 -8.08
CA GLY A 247 -20.29 10.02 -8.92
C GLY A 247 -20.25 8.48 -8.80
N ALA A 248 -19.38 7.89 -8.02
CA ALA A 248 -19.41 6.45 -7.72
C ALA A 248 -20.67 6.10 -6.91
N PRO A 249 -21.17 4.85 -7.01
CA PRO A 249 -22.20 4.33 -6.12
C PRO A 249 -21.78 4.43 -4.65
N SER A 250 -22.75 4.46 -3.75
CA SER A 250 -22.50 4.47 -2.31
C SER A 250 -21.78 3.19 -1.87
N PRO A 251 -21.09 3.22 -0.71
CA PRO A 251 -20.46 2.02 -0.17
C PRO A 251 -21.43 0.84 0.00
N LEU A 252 -22.70 1.10 0.30
CA LEU A 252 -23.69 0.04 0.47
C LEU A 252 -24.08 -0.58 -0.88
N GLU A 253 -24.30 0.22 -1.92
CA GLU A 253 -24.58 -0.29 -3.27
C GLU A 253 -23.41 -1.09 -3.83
N LEU A 254 -22.17 -0.64 -3.58
CA LEU A 254 -20.95 -1.41 -3.91
C LEU A 254 -20.87 -2.73 -3.15
N HIS A 255 -21.25 -2.73 -1.86
CA HIS A 255 -21.32 -3.94 -1.07
C HIS A 255 -22.34 -4.94 -1.61
N ASP A 256 -23.55 -4.48 -1.96
CA ASP A 256 -24.62 -5.29 -2.53
C ASP A 256 -24.19 -5.89 -3.89
N ALA A 257 -23.35 -5.20 -4.64
CA ALA A 257 -22.71 -5.72 -5.85
C ALA A 257 -21.56 -6.70 -5.57
N GLY A 258 -21.27 -7.02 -4.29
CA GLY A 258 -20.25 -7.99 -3.89
C GLY A 258 -18.86 -7.42 -3.61
N VAL A 259 -18.68 -6.10 -3.71
CA VAL A 259 -17.42 -5.43 -3.34
C VAL A 259 -17.20 -5.55 -1.84
N ARG A 260 -15.97 -5.90 -1.43
CA ARG A 260 -15.61 -6.05 -0.01
C ARG A 260 -14.64 -4.96 0.48
N ARG A 261 -14.00 -4.25 -0.43
CA ARG A 261 -13.10 -3.14 -0.14
C ARG A 261 -13.36 -2.00 -1.12
N VAL A 262 -13.37 -0.78 -0.61
CA VAL A 262 -13.49 0.45 -1.40
C VAL A 262 -12.32 1.37 -1.05
N SER A 263 -11.52 1.71 -2.03
CA SER A 263 -10.43 2.70 -1.93
C SER A 263 -10.83 3.98 -2.65
N ILE A 264 -10.25 5.12 -2.28
CA ILE A 264 -10.50 6.40 -2.95
C ILE A 264 -9.24 7.00 -3.59
N GLY A 265 -8.11 6.32 -3.51
CA GLY A 265 -6.84 6.73 -4.11
C GLY A 265 -6.42 8.14 -3.72
N GLY A 266 -5.88 8.92 -4.63
CA GLY A 266 -5.44 10.29 -4.41
C GLY A 266 -6.55 11.33 -4.23
N ASN A 267 -7.83 10.94 -4.18
CA ASN A 267 -8.94 11.92 -4.19
C ASN A 267 -8.99 12.80 -2.95
N THR A 268 -8.64 12.30 -1.76
CA THR A 268 -8.50 13.10 -0.53
C THR A 268 -7.42 14.17 -0.66
N ALA A 269 -6.27 13.83 -1.18
CA ALA A 269 -5.18 14.78 -1.42
C ALA A 269 -5.58 15.83 -2.47
N LYS A 270 -6.21 15.41 -3.57
CA LYS A 270 -6.76 16.36 -4.57
C LYS A 270 -7.75 17.34 -3.94
N ALA A 271 -8.65 16.87 -3.08
CA ALA A 271 -9.60 17.73 -2.38
C ALA A 271 -8.90 18.71 -1.44
N ALA A 272 -7.89 18.25 -0.69
CA ALA A 272 -7.09 19.11 0.18
C ALA A 272 -6.33 20.18 -0.61
N TYR A 273 -5.64 19.80 -1.69
CA TYR A 273 -4.92 20.75 -2.54
C TYR A 273 -5.86 21.72 -3.28
N ALA A 274 -7.04 21.29 -3.69
CA ALA A 274 -8.05 22.18 -4.26
C ALA A 274 -8.52 23.22 -3.22
N LYS A 275 -8.67 22.83 -1.96
CA LYS A 275 -8.98 23.77 -0.86
C LYS A 275 -7.84 24.79 -0.67
N VAL A 276 -6.59 24.33 -0.66
CA VAL A 276 -5.41 25.20 -0.58
C VAL A 276 -5.37 26.20 -1.73
N ALA A 277 -5.54 25.71 -2.97
CA ALA A 277 -5.54 26.58 -4.15
C ALA A 277 -6.62 27.66 -4.09
N ARG A 278 -7.86 27.29 -3.69
CA ARG A 278 -8.96 28.24 -3.55
C ARG A 278 -8.66 29.31 -2.50
N VAL A 279 -8.22 28.90 -1.31
CA VAL A 279 -7.89 29.83 -0.21
C VAL A 279 -6.75 30.77 -0.63
N ALA A 280 -5.70 30.25 -1.28
CA ALA A 280 -4.60 31.07 -1.77
C ALA A 280 -5.08 32.09 -2.81
N THR A 281 -5.95 31.71 -3.74
CA THR A 281 -6.51 32.60 -4.75
C THR A 281 -7.33 33.72 -4.10
N GLU A 282 -8.20 33.40 -3.13
CA GLU A 282 -9.01 34.39 -2.41
C GLU A 282 -8.15 35.42 -1.66
N ILE A 283 -7.13 34.93 -0.94
CA ILE A 283 -6.24 35.79 -0.13
C ILE A 283 -5.35 36.67 -1.02
N LEU A 284 -4.73 36.09 -2.04
CA LEU A 284 -3.79 36.79 -2.93
C LEU A 284 -4.48 37.74 -3.92
N GLY A 285 -5.75 37.44 -4.28
CA GLY A 285 -6.55 38.28 -5.18
C GLY A 285 -7.24 39.41 -4.43
N ASP A 286 -8.20 39.09 -3.61
CA ASP A 286 -9.12 40.06 -3.01
C ASP A 286 -8.79 40.38 -1.53
N GLY A 287 -7.76 39.79 -0.94
CA GLY A 287 -7.44 39.90 0.49
C GLY A 287 -8.52 39.26 1.38
N ASN A 288 -9.29 38.33 0.86
CA ASN A 288 -10.41 37.72 1.58
C ASN A 288 -9.98 36.47 2.37
N TRP A 289 -10.26 36.47 3.66
CA TRP A 289 -9.91 35.38 4.60
C TRP A 289 -11.05 34.39 4.83
N ALA A 290 -12.21 34.57 4.22
CA ALA A 290 -13.39 33.71 4.44
C ALA A 290 -13.14 32.24 4.11
N GLY A 291 -12.24 31.97 3.16
CA GLY A 291 -11.84 30.61 2.82
C GLY A 291 -11.22 29.82 3.98
N LEU A 292 -10.73 30.48 5.03
CA LEU A 292 -10.21 29.83 6.24
C LEU A 292 -11.30 29.47 7.27
N ALA A 293 -12.56 29.84 7.04
CA ALA A 293 -13.64 29.49 7.96
C ALA A 293 -13.79 27.96 8.09
N GLY A 294 -14.05 27.48 9.32
CA GLY A 294 -14.23 26.07 9.65
C GLY A 294 -12.92 25.25 9.64
N THR A 295 -11.76 25.91 9.72
CA THR A 295 -10.49 25.22 9.97
C THR A 295 -10.40 24.79 11.44
N ARG A 296 -9.61 23.76 11.71
CA ARG A 296 -9.25 23.37 13.07
C ARG A 296 -8.40 24.45 13.72
N SER A 297 -8.57 24.64 15.03
CA SER A 297 -7.68 25.46 15.84
C SER A 297 -6.28 24.81 15.95
N HIS A 298 -5.31 25.58 16.44
CA HIS A 298 -3.97 25.08 16.75
C HIS A 298 -4.03 23.92 17.75
N ASP A 299 -4.76 24.10 18.85
CA ASP A 299 -4.89 23.10 19.90
C ASP A 299 -5.57 21.81 19.40
N GLU A 300 -6.59 21.91 18.54
CA GLU A 300 -7.24 20.75 17.91
C GLU A 300 -6.29 20.00 16.96
N MET A 301 -5.35 20.69 16.30
CA MET A 301 -4.34 20.03 15.49
C MET A 301 -3.28 19.38 16.37
N ASP A 302 -2.77 20.03 17.40
CA ASP A 302 -1.76 19.49 18.30
C ASP A 302 -2.28 18.27 19.08
N ALA A 303 -3.54 18.28 19.50
CA ALA A 303 -4.20 17.15 20.17
C ALA A 303 -4.15 15.84 19.36
N LEU A 304 -4.13 15.92 18.03
CA LEU A 304 -3.94 14.73 17.18
C LEU A 304 -2.59 14.03 17.40
N PHE A 305 -1.61 14.74 17.96
CA PHE A 305 -0.23 14.28 18.09
C PHE A 305 0.28 14.17 19.53
N GLU A 306 -0.60 14.33 20.54
CA GLU A 306 -0.21 14.27 21.98
C GLU A 306 0.56 12.99 22.35
N GLU A 307 0.17 11.83 21.78
CA GLU A 307 0.88 10.56 22.04
C GLU A 307 2.25 10.47 21.34
N GLY A 308 2.59 11.44 20.48
CA GLY A 308 3.80 11.40 19.66
C GLY A 308 3.82 10.25 18.64
N PRO A 309 4.87 10.19 17.81
CA PRO A 309 5.03 9.09 16.86
C PRO A 309 5.49 7.81 17.55
N LYS A 310 5.01 6.65 17.06
CA LYS A 310 5.35 5.30 17.59
C LYS A 310 6.53 4.64 16.86
N TYR A 311 7.36 5.43 16.17
CA TYR A 311 8.60 4.96 15.53
C TYR A 311 9.82 5.58 16.23
N SER A 312 10.90 4.80 16.35
CA SER A 312 12.22 5.33 16.69
C SER A 312 12.92 5.82 15.42
N LEU A 313 13.42 7.05 15.47
CA LEU A 313 14.27 7.62 14.41
C LEU A 313 15.61 6.89 14.35
#